data_126b117942d3d5c7a2c5e71e9ddf17ec
#
_entry.id   126b117942d3d5c7a2c5e71e9ddf17ec
#
_cell.length_a   1.000
_cell.length_b   1.000
_cell.length_c   1.000
_cell.angle_alpha   90.00
_cell.angle_beta   90.00
_cell.angle_gamma   90.00
#
_symmetry.space_group_name_H-M   'P 1'
#
loop_
_entity.id
_entity.type
_entity.pdbx_description
1 polymer ?
#
loop_
_entity_poly.entity_id
_entity_poly.type
_entity_poly.pdbx_seq_one_letter_code
_entity_poly.pdbx_strand_id
1 'polypeptide(L)'
;MESIERYSSLPSGAPRNFIQGSYDQLSSTSRVLHPEEIVEPLGFHYRNDMIMDFLPGVDLFTGQQIMVPAALALFRYSPKAPAVNPFAFHHTNGLASGNVEEEAICHSLCEVIERDAMSLAELRASAIPFHFLKHIMNSLKAKGYPISAISADTFKDDPGIFPDVDISEIEFEPAKDMANKFSNAGIPLIIKDITSTVGIPTFNASSIEWVTHDYGYLAEGHGTHPDSRIALLRAITEVSQTRAANIQGARDDLRKINYGQDNTDDKRAWQFMPSKNTIKFSEVRTYFNEDILEDIKLLLDHLKGDGLATAIIVNLTNPEIGIPVVRAVVPGLETFKITKSVMGHRAKRYFKIE
;
A
#
# COMPACT_ATOMS: atom_id res chain seq x y z
N MET A 1 8.61 1.43 17.08
CA MET A 1 7.24 0.96 16.78
C MET A 1 7.27 -0.19 15.77
N GLU A 2 7.83 -0.03 14.58
CA GLU A 2 7.85 -1.05 13.50
C GLU A 2 8.39 -2.43 13.93
N SER A 3 9.42 -2.47 14.80
CA SER A 3 9.93 -3.75 15.35
C SER A 3 8.92 -4.45 16.24
N ILE A 4 8.09 -3.69 16.97
CA ILE A 4 7.03 -4.23 17.83
C ILE A 4 5.89 -4.75 16.98
N GLU A 5 5.50 -4.04 15.93
CA GLU A 5 4.50 -4.48 14.96
C GLU A 5 4.88 -5.81 14.34
N ARG A 6 6.11 -5.90 13.82
CA ARG A 6 6.62 -7.13 13.20
C ARG A 6 6.68 -8.26 14.19
N TYR A 7 7.22 -8.03 15.41
CA TYR A 7 7.30 -9.07 16.44
C TYR A 7 5.92 -9.55 16.85
N SER A 8 5.00 -8.62 17.17
CA SER A 8 3.63 -8.96 17.60
C SER A 8 2.84 -9.68 16.51
N SER A 9 3.12 -9.44 15.24
CA SER A 9 2.46 -10.10 14.11
C SER A 9 3.06 -11.46 13.73
N LEU A 10 4.19 -11.86 14.30
CA LEU A 10 4.71 -13.21 14.09
C LEU A 10 3.81 -14.26 14.76
N PRO A 11 3.72 -15.48 14.23
CA PRO A 11 3.01 -16.59 14.88
C PRO A 11 3.49 -16.89 16.31
N SER A 12 4.78 -16.64 16.55
CA SER A 12 5.43 -16.79 17.87
C SER A 12 5.42 -15.52 18.73
N GLY A 13 4.94 -14.41 18.20
CA GLY A 13 5.02 -13.09 18.84
C GLY A 13 4.08 -12.92 20.04
N ALA A 14 3.02 -13.72 20.12
CA ALA A 14 2.12 -13.80 21.27
C ALA A 14 1.37 -15.15 21.26
N PRO A 15 0.91 -15.63 22.42
CA PRO A 15 0.00 -16.76 22.48
C PRO A 15 -1.28 -16.47 21.69
N ARG A 16 -1.69 -17.37 20.79
CA ARG A 16 -2.88 -17.19 19.94
C ARG A 16 -3.71 -18.44 19.90
N ASN A 17 -5.01 -18.27 20.00
CA ASN A 17 -5.98 -19.35 19.84
C ASN A 17 -6.47 -19.35 18.38
N PHE A 18 -5.89 -20.21 17.57
CA PHE A 18 -6.35 -20.43 16.20
C PHE A 18 -7.65 -21.26 16.20
N ILE A 19 -8.59 -20.83 15.36
CA ILE A 19 -9.77 -21.62 15.03
C ILE A 19 -9.49 -22.30 13.71
N GLN A 20 -9.44 -23.65 13.71
CA GLN A 20 -9.15 -24.42 12.52
C GLN A 20 -10.44 -24.97 11.90
N GLY A 21 -10.61 -24.78 10.61
CA GLY A 21 -11.75 -25.27 9.86
C GLY A 21 -11.70 -24.86 8.40
N SER A 22 -12.65 -25.32 7.61
CA SER A 22 -12.86 -24.85 6.25
C SER A 22 -13.84 -23.67 6.24
N TYR A 23 -13.86 -22.91 5.13
CA TYR A 23 -14.86 -21.86 4.93
C TYR A 23 -16.29 -22.43 5.06
N ASP A 24 -16.57 -23.56 4.38
CA ASP A 24 -17.89 -24.20 4.42
C ASP A 24 -18.31 -24.61 5.84
N GLN A 25 -17.38 -25.08 6.65
CA GLN A 25 -17.67 -25.48 8.04
C GLN A 25 -17.96 -24.25 8.92
N LEU A 26 -17.10 -23.24 8.87
CA LEU A 26 -17.18 -22.10 9.79
C LEU A 26 -18.27 -21.08 9.38
N SER A 27 -18.53 -20.92 8.09
CA SER A 27 -19.56 -19.99 7.60
C SER A 27 -20.98 -20.39 7.98
N SER A 28 -21.20 -21.64 8.38
CA SER A 28 -22.50 -22.11 8.88
C SER A 28 -22.86 -21.57 10.28
N THR A 29 -21.86 -21.16 11.07
CA THR A 29 -22.03 -20.74 12.47
C THR A 29 -21.48 -19.36 12.79
N SER A 30 -20.62 -18.83 11.92
CA SER A 30 -19.90 -17.59 12.15
C SER A 30 -19.79 -16.78 10.84
N ARG A 31 -19.63 -15.47 10.96
CA ARG A 31 -19.22 -14.67 9.81
C ARG A 31 -17.73 -14.94 9.53
N VAL A 32 -17.40 -15.29 8.31
CA VAL A 32 -16.04 -15.67 7.88
C VAL A 32 -15.66 -14.85 6.65
N LEU A 33 -14.47 -14.28 6.64
CA LEU A 33 -13.92 -13.61 5.46
C LEU A 33 -13.53 -14.66 4.43
N HIS A 34 -14.10 -14.55 3.22
CA HIS A 34 -13.74 -15.43 2.12
C HIS A 34 -12.40 -15.01 1.50
N PRO A 35 -11.44 -15.92 1.28
CA PRO A 35 -10.15 -15.57 0.71
C PRO A 35 -10.19 -14.85 -0.64
N GLU A 36 -11.18 -15.15 -1.49
CA GLU A 36 -11.33 -14.51 -2.80
C GLU A 36 -11.91 -13.08 -2.76
N GLU A 37 -12.38 -12.61 -1.59
CA GLU A 37 -12.76 -11.20 -1.40
C GLU A 37 -11.53 -10.28 -1.33
N ILE A 38 -10.36 -10.84 -1.09
CA ILE A 38 -9.10 -10.10 -0.99
C ILE A 38 -8.46 -10.01 -2.37
N VAL A 39 -8.01 -8.81 -2.72
CA VAL A 39 -7.34 -8.56 -4.01
C VAL A 39 -5.87 -8.98 -3.92
N GLU A 40 -5.65 -10.27 -3.74
CA GLU A 40 -4.32 -10.88 -3.68
C GLU A 40 -4.27 -12.18 -4.50
N PRO A 41 -3.10 -12.50 -5.08
CA PRO A 41 -2.95 -13.75 -5.80
C PRO A 41 -2.96 -14.93 -4.84
N LEU A 42 -3.74 -15.95 -5.18
CA LEU A 42 -3.70 -17.22 -4.49
C LEU A 42 -2.55 -18.08 -5.04
N GLY A 43 -1.85 -18.77 -4.14
CA GLY A 43 -0.70 -19.59 -4.50
C GLY A 43 -1.10 -20.90 -5.18
N PHE A 44 -2.38 -21.27 -5.10
CA PHE A 44 -2.96 -22.46 -5.72
C PHE A 44 -4.48 -22.28 -5.91
N HIS A 45 -5.12 -23.23 -6.58
CA HIS A 45 -6.57 -23.21 -6.73
C HIS A 45 -7.26 -23.43 -5.38
N TYR A 46 -7.85 -22.36 -4.84
CA TYR A 46 -8.57 -22.39 -3.57
C TYR A 46 -9.92 -23.13 -3.73
N ARG A 47 -10.34 -23.82 -2.68
CA ARG A 47 -11.67 -24.44 -2.55
C ARG A 47 -12.17 -24.24 -1.12
N ASN A 48 -13.47 -24.07 -0.99
CA ASN A 48 -14.13 -23.78 0.29
C ASN A 48 -14.04 -24.90 1.33
N ASP A 49 -13.72 -26.14 0.90
CA ASP A 49 -13.52 -27.30 1.78
C ASP A 49 -12.09 -27.41 2.37
N MET A 50 -11.16 -26.53 1.93
CA MET A 50 -9.79 -26.53 2.43
C MET A 50 -9.72 -26.03 3.87
N ILE A 51 -8.99 -26.78 4.70
CA ILE A 51 -8.78 -26.42 6.11
C ILE A 51 -7.78 -25.28 6.20
N MET A 52 -8.14 -24.22 6.92
CA MET A 52 -7.28 -23.08 7.24
C MET A 52 -7.32 -22.81 8.73
N ASP A 53 -6.36 -22.03 9.21
CA ASP A 53 -6.41 -21.44 10.53
C ASP A 53 -6.96 -20.02 10.45
N PHE A 54 -7.80 -19.65 11.40
CA PHE A 54 -8.45 -18.33 11.48
C PHE A 54 -8.16 -17.66 12.82
N LEU A 55 -8.18 -16.35 12.80
CA LEU A 55 -8.17 -15.48 13.99
C LEU A 55 -9.44 -14.63 14.01
N PRO A 56 -9.96 -14.30 15.21
CA PRO A 56 -11.09 -13.40 15.32
C PRO A 56 -10.65 -11.96 14.99
N GLY A 57 -11.44 -11.28 14.20
CA GLY A 57 -11.39 -9.84 13.96
C GLY A 57 -12.73 -9.20 14.27
N VAL A 58 -12.79 -7.88 14.21
CA VAL A 58 -14.00 -7.07 14.36
C VAL A 58 -14.20 -6.24 13.12
N ASP A 59 -15.37 -6.32 12.52
CA ASP A 59 -15.77 -5.44 11.44
C ASP A 59 -16.21 -4.09 12.00
N LEU A 60 -15.48 -3.03 11.68
CA LEU A 60 -15.70 -1.68 12.22
C LEU A 60 -17.02 -1.05 11.79
N PHE A 61 -17.63 -1.48 10.66
CA PHE A 61 -18.94 -0.97 10.24
C PHE A 61 -20.10 -1.52 11.07
N THR A 62 -19.96 -2.75 11.54
CA THR A 62 -21.07 -3.45 12.21
C THR A 62 -20.80 -3.74 13.68
N GLY A 63 -19.54 -3.67 14.11
CA GLY A 63 -19.09 -4.10 15.44
C GLY A 63 -19.13 -5.63 15.62
N GLN A 64 -19.45 -6.39 14.57
CA GLN A 64 -19.58 -7.83 14.66
C GLN A 64 -18.24 -8.54 14.50
N GLN A 65 -18.11 -9.67 15.20
CA GLN A 65 -16.95 -10.55 15.01
C GLN A 65 -16.98 -11.20 13.62
N ILE A 66 -15.80 -11.32 13.03
CA ILE A 66 -15.57 -12.01 11.75
C ILE A 66 -14.29 -12.84 11.85
N MET A 67 -14.32 -14.06 11.33
CA MET A 67 -13.14 -14.93 11.27
C MET A 67 -12.29 -14.55 10.07
N VAL A 68 -11.02 -14.23 10.31
CA VAL A 68 -10.04 -13.80 9.30
C VAL A 68 -8.99 -14.91 9.12
N PRO A 69 -8.68 -15.34 7.89
CA PRO A 69 -7.58 -16.27 7.66
C PRO A 69 -6.29 -15.79 8.33
N ALA A 70 -5.68 -16.65 9.13
CA ALA A 70 -4.48 -16.30 9.91
C ALA A 70 -3.32 -15.81 9.03
N ALA A 71 -3.27 -16.28 7.79
CA ALA A 71 -2.27 -15.87 6.81
C ALA A 71 -2.40 -14.40 6.37
N LEU A 72 -3.60 -13.80 6.46
CA LEU A 72 -3.82 -12.37 6.23
C LEU A 72 -3.49 -11.53 7.46
N ALA A 73 -3.75 -12.08 8.63
CA ALA A 73 -3.55 -11.38 9.89
C ALA A 73 -2.09 -11.35 10.33
N LEU A 74 -1.35 -12.44 10.10
CA LEU A 74 -0.01 -12.65 10.63
C LEU A 74 1.08 -12.54 9.55
N PHE A 75 2.19 -11.93 9.93
CA PHE A 75 3.37 -11.86 9.08
C PHE A 75 4.16 -13.17 9.12
N ARG A 76 4.59 -13.67 7.94
CA ARG A 76 5.33 -14.94 7.79
C ARG A 76 4.63 -16.14 8.42
N TYR A 77 3.30 -16.16 8.35
CA TYR A 77 2.53 -17.29 8.86
C TYR A 77 2.70 -18.53 7.98
N SER A 78 3.03 -19.66 8.60
CA SER A 78 3.16 -20.96 7.96
C SER A 78 2.29 -21.97 8.72
N PRO A 79 1.17 -22.42 8.15
CA PRO A 79 0.27 -23.36 8.84
C PRO A 79 0.92 -24.72 9.00
N LYS A 80 0.45 -25.47 10.01
CA LYS A 80 0.77 -26.89 10.17
C LYS A 80 -0.34 -27.72 9.55
N ALA A 81 0.02 -28.80 8.87
CA ALA A 81 -0.97 -29.74 8.32
C ALA A 81 -2.01 -30.15 9.38
N PRO A 82 -3.30 -30.26 9.04
CA PRO A 82 -3.87 -30.22 7.68
C PRO A 82 -4.16 -28.82 7.14
N ALA A 83 -3.93 -27.73 7.90
CA ALA A 83 -4.22 -26.38 7.45
C ALA A 83 -3.29 -25.94 6.32
N VAL A 84 -3.82 -25.09 5.42
CA VAL A 84 -3.10 -24.50 4.29
C VAL A 84 -3.15 -22.97 4.35
N ASN A 85 -2.19 -22.32 3.69
CA ASN A 85 -2.22 -20.89 3.43
C ASN A 85 -2.52 -20.68 1.94
N PRO A 86 -3.70 -20.11 1.58
CA PRO A 86 -4.03 -19.90 0.18
C PRO A 86 -3.29 -18.73 -0.49
N PHE A 87 -2.76 -17.78 0.27
CA PHE A 87 -2.15 -16.57 -0.27
C PHE A 87 -0.71 -16.78 -0.71
N ALA A 88 -0.36 -16.23 -1.89
CA ALA A 88 0.98 -16.39 -2.47
C ALA A 88 2.03 -15.46 -1.83
N PHE A 89 1.60 -14.39 -1.16
CA PHE A 89 2.50 -13.38 -0.62
C PHE A 89 2.32 -13.18 0.88
N HIS A 90 3.39 -12.76 1.52
CA HIS A 90 3.41 -12.31 2.90
C HIS A 90 3.86 -10.86 2.95
N HIS A 91 3.06 -9.99 3.50
CA HIS A 91 3.35 -8.57 3.63
C HIS A 91 2.80 -8.00 4.93
N THR A 92 3.19 -6.78 5.24
CA THR A 92 2.78 -6.05 6.46
C THR A 92 1.68 -5.02 6.21
N ASN A 93 1.08 -4.97 5.02
CA ASN A 93 0.04 -4.01 4.68
C ASN A 93 -1.08 -3.97 5.73
N GLY A 94 -1.39 -2.80 6.27
CA GLY A 94 -2.38 -2.61 7.31
C GLY A 94 -1.95 -3.05 8.72
N LEU A 95 -0.67 -3.33 8.94
CA LEU A 95 -0.13 -3.65 10.25
C LEU A 95 0.40 -2.36 10.90
N ALA A 96 -0.20 -1.96 12.01
CA ALA A 96 0.17 -0.74 12.68
C ALA A 96 0.12 -0.86 14.21
N SER A 97 0.89 0.00 14.87
CA SER A 97 0.89 0.19 16.32
C SER A 97 0.52 1.62 16.69
N GLY A 98 0.12 1.83 17.92
CA GLY A 98 -0.19 3.14 18.49
C GLY A 98 0.05 3.18 19.99
N ASN A 99 0.02 4.36 20.60
CA ASN A 99 0.05 4.51 22.04
C ASN A 99 -1.27 4.06 22.67
N VAL A 100 -2.37 4.19 21.92
CA VAL A 100 -3.70 3.68 22.22
C VAL A 100 -4.22 2.88 21.02
N GLU A 101 -5.26 2.09 21.22
CA GLU A 101 -5.80 1.22 20.16
C GLU A 101 -6.35 2.04 18.98
N GLU A 102 -6.96 3.18 19.25
CA GLU A 102 -7.51 4.08 18.24
C GLU A 102 -6.42 4.63 17.31
N GLU A 103 -5.24 4.97 17.84
CA GLU A 103 -4.10 5.38 17.02
C GLU A 103 -3.65 4.24 16.09
N ALA A 104 -3.56 3.02 16.63
CA ALA A 104 -3.19 1.86 15.84
C ALA A 104 -4.23 1.59 14.73
N ILE A 105 -5.53 1.70 15.03
CA ILE A 105 -6.61 1.52 14.06
C ILE A 105 -6.57 2.60 12.97
N CYS A 106 -6.46 3.87 13.36
CA CYS A 106 -6.38 4.98 12.40
C CYS A 106 -5.18 4.81 11.46
N HIS A 107 -4.02 4.53 12.02
CA HIS A 107 -2.79 4.31 11.24
C HIS A 107 -2.93 3.10 10.29
N SER A 108 -3.49 2.01 10.79
CA SER A 108 -3.74 0.78 10.04
C SER A 108 -4.67 1.00 8.84
N LEU A 109 -5.77 1.75 9.04
CA LEU A 109 -6.69 2.14 7.96
C LEU A 109 -6.03 3.08 6.95
N CYS A 110 -5.27 4.06 7.41
CA CYS A 110 -4.51 4.95 6.54
C CYS A 110 -3.54 4.16 5.65
N GLU A 111 -2.84 3.16 6.20
CA GLU A 111 -1.88 2.36 5.41
C GLU A 111 -2.57 1.53 4.32
N VAL A 112 -3.70 0.88 4.60
CA VAL A 112 -4.38 0.11 3.55
C VAL A 112 -4.95 1.02 2.44
N ILE A 113 -5.41 2.23 2.78
CA ILE A 113 -5.84 3.25 1.80
C ILE A 113 -4.63 3.76 1.00
N GLU A 114 -3.49 3.95 1.64
CA GLU A 114 -2.23 4.33 0.99
C GLU A 114 -1.80 3.32 -0.06
N ARG A 115 -1.77 2.03 0.31
CA ARG A 115 -1.39 0.95 -0.60
C ARG A 115 -2.36 0.79 -1.77
N ASP A 116 -3.65 1.06 -1.55
CA ASP A 116 -4.64 1.15 -2.60
C ASP A 116 -4.35 2.30 -3.57
N ALA A 117 -4.14 3.51 -3.06
CA ALA A 117 -3.82 4.68 -3.87
C ALA A 117 -2.55 4.47 -4.70
N MET A 118 -1.49 3.93 -4.08
CA MET A 118 -0.25 3.55 -4.76
C MET A 118 -0.49 2.52 -5.87
N SER A 119 -1.34 1.52 -5.61
CA SER A 119 -1.65 0.46 -6.56
C SER A 119 -2.40 1.01 -7.77
N LEU A 120 -3.40 1.87 -7.55
CA LEU A 120 -4.13 2.55 -8.62
C LEU A 120 -3.23 3.51 -9.40
N ALA A 121 -2.32 4.23 -8.72
CA ALA A 121 -1.36 5.11 -9.36
C ALA A 121 -0.40 4.33 -10.28
N GLU A 122 0.16 3.25 -9.80
CA GLU A 122 1.05 2.36 -10.58
C GLU A 122 0.34 1.76 -11.79
N LEU A 123 -0.89 1.26 -11.59
CA LEU A 123 -1.71 0.72 -12.67
C LEU A 123 -1.99 1.78 -13.74
N ARG A 124 -2.29 3.02 -13.32
CA ARG A 124 -2.60 4.11 -14.24
C ARG A 124 -1.37 4.61 -14.99
N ALA A 125 -0.27 4.76 -14.31
CA ALA A 125 0.92 5.37 -14.89
C ALA A 125 1.70 4.43 -15.81
N SER A 126 1.81 3.14 -15.46
CA SER A 126 2.72 2.23 -16.15
C SER A 126 2.09 0.91 -16.57
N ALA A 127 1.42 0.21 -15.67
CA ALA A 127 1.03 -1.17 -15.93
C ALA A 127 -0.08 -1.30 -17.00
N ILE A 128 -1.12 -0.47 -16.95
CA ILE A 128 -2.26 -0.55 -17.89
C ILE A 128 -1.86 -0.14 -19.32
N PRO A 129 -1.16 0.96 -19.56
CA PRO A 129 -0.67 1.30 -20.89
C PRO A 129 0.14 0.17 -21.54
N PHE A 130 1.03 -0.46 -20.79
CA PHE A 130 1.81 -1.60 -21.28
C PHE A 130 0.93 -2.82 -21.62
N HIS A 131 0.05 -3.22 -20.72
CA HIS A 131 -0.85 -4.36 -20.94
C HIS A 131 -1.80 -4.13 -22.11
N PHE A 132 -2.36 -2.93 -22.23
CA PHE A 132 -3.26 -2.57 -23.30
C PHE A 132 -2.57 -2.70 -24.69
N LEU A 133 -1.37 -2.17 -24.82
CA LEU A 133 -0.64 -2.26 -26.07
C LEU A 133 -0.21 -3.69 -26.40
N LYS A 134 0.24 -4.45 -25.40
CA LYS A 134 0.57 -5.87 -25.57
C LYS A 134 -0.65 -6.66 -26.08
N HIS A 135 -1.86 -6.34 -25.58
CA HIS A 135 -3.10 -6.95 -26.06
C HIS A 135 -3.37 -6.59 -27.54
N ILE A 136 -3.28 -5.31 -27.90
CA ILE A 136 -3.43 -4.86 -29.31
C ILE A 136 -2.44 -5.57 -30.21
N MET A 137 -1.17 -5.63 -29.83
CA MET A 137 -0.11 -6.30 -30.61
C MET A 137 -0.39 -7.78 -30.82
N ASN A 138 -0.81 -8.49 -29.76
CA ASN A 138 -1.16 -9.90 -29.86
C ASN A 138 -2.34 -10.11 -30.82
N SER A 139 -3.35 -9.24 -30.75
CA SER A 139 -4.50 -9.26 -31.64
C SER A 139 -4.11 -9.02 -33.09
N LEU A 140 -3.21 -8.08 -33.34
CA LEU A 140 -2.70 -7.80 -34.68
C LEU A 140 -1.84 -8.94 -35.22
N LYS A 141 -0.96 -9.53 -34.39
CA LYS A 141 -0.19 -10.73 -34.76
C LYS A 141 -1.09 -11.90 -35.13
N ALA A 142 -2.16 -12.13 -34.35
CA ALA A 142 -3.14 -13.18 -34.64
C ALA A 142 -3.85 -12.96 -35.97
N LYS A 143 -3.96 -11.72 -36.46
CA LYS A 143 -4.47 -11.35 -37.76
C LYS A 143 -3.45 -11.39 -38.88
N GLY A 144 -2.20 -11.83 -38.60
CA GLY A 144 -1.15 -12.00 -39.61
C GLY A 144 -0.32 -10.74 -39.90
N TYR A 145 -0.48 -9.68 -39.12
CA TYR A 145 0.38 -8.49 -39.29
C TYR A 145 1.78 -8.72 -38.75
N PRO A 146 2.84 -8.35 -39.49
CA PRO A 146 4.21 -8.47 -39.06
C PRO A 146 4.53 -7.38 -38.04
N ILE A 147 4.32 -7.66 -36.78
CA ILE A 147 4.60 -6.72 -35.69
C ILE A 147 5.79 -7.20 -34.89
N SER A 148 6.81 -6.36 -34.80
CA SER A 148 7.97 -6.58 -33.93
C SER A 148 7.55 -6.63 -32.45
N ALA A 149 8.24 -7.42 -31.65
CA ALA A 149 8.04 -7.39 -30.21
C ALA A 149 8.38 -5.98 -29.69
N ILE A 150 7.46 -5.38 -28.94
CA ILE A 150 7.75 -4.16 -28.20
C ILE A 150 8.22 -4.60 -26.81
N SER A 151 9.38 -4.12 -26.39
CA SER A 151 9.86 -4.33 -25.03
C SER A 151 9.10 -3.41 -24.07
N ALA A 152 9.06 -3.77 -22.79
CA ALA A 152 8.53 -2.91 -21.73
C ALA A 152 9.27 -1.55 -21.71
N ASP A 153 10.53 -1.53 -22.10
CA ASP A 153 11.38 -0.34 -22.16
C ASP A 153 10.92 0.71 -23.18
N THR A 154 10.04 0.33 -24.11
CA THR A 154 9.43 1.25 -25.07
C THR A 154 8.35 2.11 -24.44
N PHE A 155 7.80 1.67 -23.29
CA PHE A 155 6.82 2.40 -22.52
C PHE A 155 7.49 3.25 -21.48
N LYS A 156 7.29 4.54 -21.61
CA LYS A 156 7.68 5.51 -20.59
C LYS A 156 6.42 5.87 -19.81
N ASP A 157 6.55 5.91 -18.51
CA ASP A 157 5.53 6.47 -17.64
C ASP A 157 5.19 7.89 -18.07
N ASP A 158 3.93 8.27 -17.90
CA ASP A 158 3.51 9.65 -18.13
C ASP A 158 3.63 10.44 -16.81
N PRO A 159 4.64 11.30 -16.67
CA PRO A 159 4.80 12.09 -15.45
C PRO A 159 3.68 13.11 -15.23
N GLY A 160 2.90 13.43 -16.27
CA GLY A 160 1.80 14.38 -16.22
C GLY A 160 0.49 13.81 -15.66
N ILE A 161 0.41 12.52 -15.40
CA ILE A 161 -0.81 11.87 -14.87
C ILE A 161 -1.17 12.37 -13.47
N PHE A 162 -0.16 12.60 -12.62
CA PHE A 162 -0.32 13.10 -11.26
C PHE A 162 0.30 14.47 -11.14
N PRO A 163 -0.41 15.46 -10.58
CA PRO A 163 0.15 16.79 -10.42
C PRO A 163 1.26 16.80 -9.37
N ASP A 164 2.30 17.58 -9.61
CA ASP A 164 3.24 17.95 -8.57
C ASP A 164 2.56 18.88 -7.58
N VAL A 165 2.88 18.73 -6.30
CA VAL A 165 2.36 19.59 -5.23
C VAL A 165 3.42 20.63 -4.87
N ASP A 166 3.10 21.89 -5.09
CA ASP A 166 3.94 23.01 -4.66
C ASP A 166 3.77 23.24 -3.15
N ILE A 167 4.85 23.01 -2.42
CA ILE A 167 4.93 23.17 -0.97
C ILE A 167 5.71 24.43 -0.55
N SER A 168 6.05 25.30 -1.49
CA SER A 168 6.87 26.51 -1.22
C SER A 168 6.20 27.46 -0.21
N GLU A 169 4.87 27.52 -0.22
CA GLU A 169 4.06 28.38 0.65
C GLU A 169 3.47 27.62 1.86
N ILE A 170 3.97 26.40 2.17
CA ILE A 170 3.42 25.64 3.29
C ILE A 170 3.73 26.31 4.64
N GLU A 171 2.69 26.48 5.46
CA GLU A 171 2.83 27.08 6.80
C GLU A 171 3.07 26.04 7.90
N PHE A 172 2.90 24.74 7.60
CA PHE A 172 3.11 23.67 8.57
C PHE A 172 4.60 23.41 8.80
N GLU A 173 5.14 23.97 9.88
CA GLU A 173 6.56 24.00 10.19
C GLU A 173 7.27 22.64 10.12
N PRO A 174 6.72 21.50 10.63
CA PRO A 174 7.42 20.22 10.53
C PRO A 174 7.71 19.77 9.09
N ALA A 175 6.76 19.94 8.17
CA ALA A 175 6.95 19.59 6.76
C ALA A 175 7.89 20.59 6.06
N LYS A 176 7.78 21.87 6.38
CA LYS A 176 8.65 22.93 5.87
C LYS A 176 10.11 22.72 6.27
N ASP A 177 10.34 22.39 7.54
CA ASP A 177 11.67 22.06 8.06
C ASP A 177 12.30 20.88 7.32
N MET A 178 11.51 19.82 7.09
CA MET A 178 11.99 18.65 6.35
C MET A 178 12.31 18.99 4.89
N ALA A 179 11.43 19.71 4.20
CA ALA A 179 11.66 20.16 2.83
C ALA A 179 12.91 21.04 2.72
N ASN A 180 13.11 21.96 3.68
CA ASN A 180 14.31 22.81 3.74
C ASN A 180 15.60 21.99 3.93
N LYS A 181 15.56 20.90 4.70
CA LYS A 181 16.73 19.99 4.85
C LYS A 181 17.10 19.34 3.52
N PHE A 182 16.12 18.90 2.72
CA PHE A 182 16.36 18.39 1.37
C PHE A 182 16.97 19.48 0.48
N SER A 183 16.37 20.66 0.45
CA SER A 183 16.84 21.79 -0.36
C SER A 183 18.26 22.22 0.02
N ASN A 184 18.55 22.37 1.31
CA ASN A 184 19.87 22.75 1.82
C ASN A 184 20.95 21.72 1.51
N ALA A 185 20.57 20.44 1.42
CA ALA A 185 21.47 19.37 1.02
C ALA A 185 21.61 19.24 -0.51
N GLY A 186 20.92 20.06 -1.29
CA GLY A 186 20.92 19.99 -2.75
C GLY A 186 20.24 18.74 -3.31
N ILE A 187 19.34 18.13 -2.53
CA ILE A 187 18.63 16.90 -2.89
C ILE A 187 17.25 17.27 -3.41
N PRO A 188 16.91 16.97 -4.67
CA PRO A 188 15.59 17.19 -5.21
C PRO A 188 14.52 16.41 -4.44
N LEU A 189 13.41 17.04 -4.12
CA LEU A 189 12.23 16.44 -3.53
C LEU A 189 11.04 16.74 -4.43
N ILE A 190 10.41 15.68 -4.98
CA ILE A 190 9.22 15.77 -5.83
C ILE A 190 8.07 15.19 -5.02
N ILE A 191 6.96 15.91 -4.94
CA ILE A 191 5.75 15.47 -4.24
C ILE A 191 4.61 15.45 -5.23
N LYS A 192 3.87 14.36 -5.29
CA LYS A 192 2.70 14.19 -6.16
C LYS A 192 1.47 13.83 -5.34
N ASP A 193 0.35 14.43 -5.72
CA ASP A 193 -0.96 13.99 -5.21
C ASP A 193 -1.42 12.74 -5.97
N ILE A 194 -1.51 11.63 -5.25
CA ILE A 194 -1.98 10.34 -5.76
C ILE A 194 -3.29 9.90 -5.10
N THR A 195 -4.02 10.82 -4.52
CA THR A 195 -5.30 10.54 -3.86
C THR A 195 -6.23 9.72 -4.76
N SER A 196 -6.65 8.56 -4.25
CA SER A 196 -7.53 7.63 -4.98
C SER A 196 -9.01 8.05 -4.88
N THR A 197 -9.89 7.23 -5.45
CA THR A 197 -11.36 7.44 -5.38
C THR A 197 -11.91 7.37 -3.95
N VAL A 198 -11.17 6.79 -3.00
CA VAL A 198 -11.51 6.86 -1.58
C VAL A 198 -11.51 8.31 -1.09
N GLY A 199 -10.70 9.19 -1.68
CA GLY A 199 -10.74 10.63 -1.41
C GLY A 199 -10.03 11.07 -0.12
N ILE A 200 -9.21 10.21 0.48
CA ILE A 200 -8.33 10.55 1.60
C ILE A 200 -6.99 11.05 1.04
N PRO A 201 -6.49 12.23 1.48
CA PRO A 201 -5.23 12.78 0.99
C PRO A 201 -4.10 11.78 1.04
N THR A 202 -3.49 11.53 -0.12
CA THR A 202 -2.40 10.57 -0.26
C THR A 202 -1.33 11.15 -1.17
N PHE A 203 -0.10 11.22 -0.67
CA PHE A 203 1.04 11.74 -1.41
C PHE A 203 2.06 10.64 -1.71
N ASN A 204 2.67 10.74 -2.87
CA ASN A 204 3.96 10.16 -3.19
C ASN A 204 5.01 11.24 -3.09
N ALA A 205 6.03 11.04 -2.27
CA ALA A 205 7.22 11.85 -2.25
C ALA A 205 8.39 11.03 -2.80
N SER A 206 9.25 11.65 -3.60
CA SER A 206 10.39 10.97 -4.20
C SER A 206 11.61 11.87 -4.25
N SER A 207 12.78 11.27 -4.18
CA SER A 207 14.04 11.98 -4.36
C SER A 207 15.02 11.17 -5.20
N ILE A 208 15.80 11.90 -6.00
CA ILE A 208 16.92 11.36 -6.76
C ILE A 208 18.18 12.01 -6.22
N GLU A 209 19.15 11.22 -5.77
CA GLU A 209 20.46 11.73 -5.39
C GLU A 209 21.52 11.13 -6.28
N TRP A 210 22.34 12.00 -6.83
CA TRP A 210 23.53 11.61 -7.58
C TRP A 210 24.72 11.51 -6.62
N VAL A 211 25.11 10.30 -6.25
CA VAL A 211 26.28 10.06 -5.38
C VAL A 211 27.59 10.22 -6.18
N THR A 212 27.51 9.86 -7.46
CA THR A 212 28.51 10.17 -8.46
C THR A 212 27.76 10.68 -9.70
N HIS A 213 28.43 11.31 -10.65
CA HIS A 213 27.76 11.86 -11.83
C HIS A 213 26.94 10.82 -12.63
N ASP A 214 27.16 9.53 -12.38
CA ASP A 214 26.56 8.42 -13.12
C ASP A 214 25.49 7.64 -12.37
N TYR A 215 25.43 7.74 -11.01
CA TYR A 215 24.54 6.94 -10.18
C TYR A 215 23.76 7.78 -9.20
N GLY A 216 22.46 7.58 -9.17
CA GLY A 216 21.58 8.23 -8.21
C GLY A 216 20.93 7.21 -7.28
N TYR A 217 20.78 7.56 -6.03
CA TYR A 217 19.89 6.86 -5.12
C TYR A 217 18.46 7.31 -5.39
N LEU A 218 17.62 6.36 -5.76
CA LEU A 218 16.19 6.58 -5.89
C LEU A 218 15.52 6.22 -4.56
N ALA A 219 14.78 7.15 -4.00
CA ALA A 219 14.00 6.93 -2.80
C ALA A 219 12.58 7.42 -3.00
N GLU A 220 11.62 6.63 -2.58
CA GLU A 220 10.21 6.99 -2.54
C GLU A 220 9.67 6.80 -1.13
N GLY A 221 8.66 7.60 -0.79
CA GLY A 221 7.89 7.50 0.43
C GLY A 221 6.46 7.93 0.17
N HIS A 222 5.54 7.43 0.97
CA HIS A 222 4.12 7.67 0.83
C HIS A 222 3.53 8.13 2.15
N GLY A 223 2.41 8.81 2.08
CA GLY A 223 1.73 9.24 3.28
C GLY A 223 0.26 9.46 3.01
N THR A 224 -0.57 8.85 3.85
CA THR A 224 -2.02 9.00 3.84
C THR A 224 -2.51 9.39 5.22
N HIS A 225 -3.36 10.39 5.28
CA HIS A 225 -4.04 10.82 6.49
C HIS A 225 -5.20 11.74 6.14
N PRO A 226 -6.31 11.80 6.93
CA PRO A 226 -7.35 12.81 6.75
C PRO A 226 -6.82 14.26 6.70
N ASP A 227 -5.94 14.62 7.63
CA ASP A 227 -5.21 15.89 7.57
C ASP A 227 -4.05 15.79 6.54
N SER A 228 -4.16 16.56 5.46
CA SER A 228 -3.17 16.57 4.37
C SER A 228 -1.77 16.97 4.84
N ARG A 229 -1.64 17.77 5.91
CA ARG A 229 -0.35 18.17 6.50
C ARG A 229 0.37 16.97 7.09
N ILE A 230 -0.36 16.09 7.79
CA ILE A 230 0.16 14.85 8.36
C ILE A 230 0.51 13.87 7.24
N ALA A 231 -0.37 13.73 6.23
CA ALA A 231 -0.11 12.89 5.05
C ALA A 231 1.19 13.32 4.34
N LEU A 232 1.38 14.61 4.11
CA LEU A 232 2.59 15.17 3.51
C LEU A 232 3.84 14.88 4.35
N LEU A 233 3.76 15.15 5.66
CA LEU A 233 4.90 14.90 6.57
C LEU A 233 5.30 13.42 6.57
N ARG A 234 4.33 12.51 6.58
CA ARG A 234 4.58 11.05 6.48
C ARG A 234 5.31 10.70 5.20
N ALA A 235 4.85 11.19 4.05
CA ALA A 235 5.50 10.95 2.76
C ALA A 235 6.96 11.42 2.76
N ILE A 236 7.24 12.64 3.24
CA ILE A 236 8.60 13.20 3.29
C ILE A 236 9.50 12.41 4.28
N THR A 237 8.97 12.04 5.44
CA THR A 237 9.75 11.27 6.43
C THR A 237 10.06 9.87 5.93
N GLU A 238 9.16 9.22 5.19
CA GLU A 238 9.40 7.90 4.60
C GLU A 238 10.46 7.97 3.48
N VAL A 239 10.50 9.03 2.66
CA VAL A 239 11.61 9.24 1.71
C VAL A 239 12.94 9.31 2.46
N SER A 240 12.99 10.05 3.57
CA SER A 240 14.22 10.18 4.38
C SER A 240 14.64 8.82 4.94
N GLN A 241 13.69 8.02 5.44
CA GLN A 241 13.93 6.67 5.94
C GLN A 241 14.43 5.74 4.82
N THR A 242 13.79 5.77 3.65
CA THR A 242 14.18 4.96 2.49
C THR A 242 15.60 5.30 2.04
N ARG A 243 15.93 6.61 1.97
CA ARG A 243 17.29 7.07 1.65
C ARG A 243 18.31 6.56 2.66
N ALA A 244 18.04 6.74 3.95
CA ALA A 244 18.94 6.29 5.01
C ALA A 244 19.17 4.77 4.96
N ALA A 245 18.11 3.99 4.74
CA ALA A 245 18.18 2.54 4.60
C ALA A 245 18.98 2.11 3.37
N ASN A 246 18.81 2.78 2.23
CA ASN A 246 19.54 2.50 1.00
C ASN A 246 21.04 2.82 1.16
N ILE A 247 21.38 3.95 1.77
CA ILE A 247 22.77 4.37 2.01
C ILE A 247 23.46 3.43 3.01
N GLN A 248 22.75 3.06 4.09
CA GLN A 248 23.29 2.16 5.10
C GLN A 248 23.53 0.74 4.57
N GLY A 249 22.67 0.29 3.62
CA GLY A 249 22.81 -1.04 2.99
C GLY A 249 22.66 -2.22 3.95
N ALA A 250 22.13 -2.01 5.16
CA ALA A 250 22.03 -3.04 6.21
C ALA A 250 20.83 -3.98 6.02
N ARG A 251 19.91 -3.65 5.12
CA ARG A 251 18.75 -4.50 4.83
C ARG A 251 19.10 -5.48 3.70
N ASP A 252 18.91 -6.77 3.97
CA ASP A 252 19.16 -7.87 3.02
C ASP A 252 18.09 -8.00 1.93
N ASP A 253 16.92 -7.39 2.14
CA ASP A 253 15.80 -7.35 1.19
C ASP A 253 15.86 -6.15 0.22
N LEU A 254 16.80 -5.21 0.40
CA LEU A 254 17.00 -4.12 -0.54
C LEU A 254 17.68 -4.61 -1.81
N ARG A 255 17.24 -4.07 -2.96
CA ARG A 255 17.91 -4.34 -4.23
C ARG A 255 19.39 -3.97 -4.12
N LYS A 256 20.26 -4.88 -4.50
CA LYS A 256 21.69 -4.56 -4.65
C LYS A 256 21.82 -3.43 -5.66
N ILE A 257 22.47 -2.33 -5.27
CA ILE A 257 22.80 -1.26 -6.18
C ILE A 257 23.75 -1.86 -7.23
N ASN A 258 23.28 -1.94 -8.46
CA ASN A 258 24.11 -2.43 -9.55
C ASN A 258 24.91 -1.26 -10.11
N TYR A 259 26.12 -1.06 -9.57
CA TYR A 259 27.02 0.04 -9.94
C TYR A 259 27.47 0.01 -11.41
N GLY A 260 27.14 -1.04 -12.15
CA GLY A 260 27.53 -1.21 -13.55
C GLY A 260 26.39 -1.03 -14.56
N GLN A 261 25.15 -0.87 -14.12
CA GLN A 261 24.00 -0.64 -14.99
C GLN A 261 23.48 0.79 -14.84
N ASP A 262 23.25 1.41 -15.99
CA ASP A 262 22.57 2.69 -16.05
C ASP A 262 21.09 2.49 -15.63
N ASN A 263 20.74 2.98 -14.44
CA ASN A 263 19.36 2.97 -13.91
C ASN A 263 18.51 4.06 -14.56
N THR A 264 18.78 4.42 -15.82
CA THR A 264 18.07 5.46 -16.56
C THR A 264 16.58 5.20 -16.66
N ASP A 265 16.16 3.94 -16.72
CA ASP A 265 14.75 3.60 -16.84
C ASP A 265 14.01 3.80 -15.51
N ASP A 266 14.60 3.41 -14.38
CA ASP A 266 14.02 3.65 -13.06
C ASP A 266 13.89 5.16 -12.76
N LYS A 267 14.84 5.98 -13.24
CA LYS A 267 14.78 7.46 -13.09
C LYS A 267 13.71 8.13 -13.94
N ARG A 268 13.21 7.44 -14.96
CA ARG A 268 12.13 7.90 -15.83
C ARG A 268 10.75 7.46 -15.34
N ALA A 269 10.68 6.70 -14.27
CA ALA A 269 9.43 6.35 -13.64
C ALA A 269 8.67 7.60 -13.21
N TRP A 270 7.35 7.56 -13.30
CA TRP A 270 6.49 8.72 -13.07
C TRP A 270 6.71 9.39 -11.71
N GLN A 271 7.12 8.62 -10.69
CA GLN A 271 7.40 9.12 -9.35
C GLN A 271 8.56 10.11 -9.31
N PHE A 272 9.57 9.88 -10.15
CA PHE A 272 10.83 10.63 -10.12
C PHE A 272 10.90 11.75 -11.18
N MET A 273 9.89 11.85 -12.04
CA MET A 273 9.87 12.87 -13.09
C MET A 273 8.95 14.03 -12.70
N PRO A 274 9.40 15.28 -12.80
CA PRO A 274 8.53 16.43 -12.59
C PRO A 274 7.32 16.39 -13.54
N SER A 275 6.14 16.70 -13.00
CA SER A 275 4.92 16.84 -13.78
C SER A 275 4.89 18.18 -14.52
N LYS A 276 4.14 18.23 -15.64
CA LYS A 276 3.78 19.49 -16.29
C LYS A 276 2.66 20.22 -15.55
N ASN A 277 1.92 19.52 -14.71
CA ASN A 277 0.82 20.04 -13.92
C ASN A 277 1.28 20.21 -12.48
N THR A 278 1.07 21.38 -11.93
CA THR A 278 1.39 21.69 -10.53
C THR A 278 0.14 22.25 -9.87
N ILE A 279 -0.15 21.79 -8.67
CA ILE A 279 -1.18 22.33 -7.79
C ILE A 279 -0.53 22.90 -6.53
N LYS A 280 -1.14 23.91 -5.92
CA LYS A 280 -0.69 24.40 -4.62
C LYS A 280 -1.13 23.43 -3.53
N PHE A 281 -0.32 23.31 -2.46
CA PHE A 281 -0.71 22.50 -1.31
C PHE A 281 -2.05 22.96 -0.70
N SER A 282 -2.35 24.25 -0.73
CA SER A 282 -3.63 24.81 -0.27
C SER A 282 -4.86 24.36 -1.08
N GLU A 283 -4.65 23.82 -2.28
CA GLU A 283 -5.73 23.27 -3.13
C GLU A 283 -6.00 21.79 -2.85
N VAL A 284 -5.10 21.12 -2.11
CA VAL A 284 -5.29 19.73 -1.71
C VAL A 284 -6.40 19.65 -0.67
N ARG A 285 -7.29 18.69 -0.88
CA ARG A 285 -8.35 18.43 0.10
C ARG A 285 -7.75 18.03 1.45
N THR A 286 -8.33 18.52 2.54
CA THR A 286 -7.92 18.19 3.90
C THR A 286 -9.12 18.12 4.81
N TYR A 287 -9.05 17.23 5.81
CA TYR A 287 -10.06 17.03 6.83
C TYR A 287 -9.37 17.12 8.18
N PHE A 288 -9.62 18.19 8.90
CA PHE A 288 -9.03 18.39 10.22
C PHE A 288 -10.00 17.98 11.30
N ASN A 289 -9.61 17.06 12.16
CA ASN A 289 -10.32 16.69 13.38
C ASN A 289 -9.36 16.77 14.58
N GLU A 290 -9.87 17.12 15.74
CA GLU A 290 -9.10 17.11 17.00
C GLU A 290 -9.16 15.76 17.70
N ASP A 291 -10.13 14.92 17.33
CA ASP A 291 -10.36 13.60 17.92
C ASP A 291 -10.08 12.51 16.88
N ILE A 292 -9.19 11.58 17.22
CA ILE A 292 -8.82 10.46 16.36
C ILE A 292 -10.00 9.53 16.04
N LEU A 293 -11.01 9.47 16.90
CA LEU A 293 -12.22 8.72 16.62
C LEU A 293 -13.02 9.33 15.45
N GLU A 294 -12.99 10.65 15.31
CA GLU A 294 -13.60 11.32 14.16
C GLU A 294 -12.80 11.04 12.88
N ASP A 295 -11.48 10.95 12.96
CA ASP A 295 -10.67 10.50 11.83
C ASP A 295 -11.01 9.07 11.41
N ILE A 296 -11.16 8.14 12.36
CA ILE A 296 -11.56 6.76 12.06
C ILE A 296 -12.95 6.73 11.41
N LYS A 297 -13.93 7.45 11.94
CA LYS A 297 -15.27 7.54 11.35
C LYS A 297 -15.22 8.08 9.92
N LEU A 298 -14.46 9.14 9.71
CA LEU A 298 -14.28 9.75 8.40
C LEU A 298 -13.65 8.75 7.41
N LEU A 299 -12.60 8.03 7.81
CA LEU A 299 -11.99 6.99 6.98
C LEU A 299 -13.00 5.91 6.59
N LEU A 300 -13.81 5.46 7.55
CA LEU A 300 -14.87 4.46 7.30
C LEU A 300 -15.96 5.00 6.37
N ASP A 301 -16.41 6.24 6.55
CA ASP A 301 -17.42 6.86 5.68
C ASP A 301 -16.90 6.99 4.23
N HIS A 302 -15.64 7.34 4.06
CA HIS A 302 -15.00 7.41 2.74
C HIS A 302 -14.86 6.03 2.09
N LEU A 303 -14.43 5.01 2.83
CA LEU A 303 -14.37 3.63 2.35
C LEU A 303 -15.77 3.15 1.91
N LYS A 304 -16.78 3.39 2.73
CA LYS A 304 -18.18 3.06 2.41
C LYS A 304 -18.69 3.81 1.20
N GLY A 305 -18.34 5.09 1.06
CA GLY A 305 -18.70 5.93 -0.10
C GLY A 305 -18.12 5.40 -1.42
N ASP A 306 -16.96 4.75 -1.38
CA ASP A 306 -16.33 4.10 -2.55
C ASP A 306 -16.78 2.63 -2.75
N GLY A 307 -17.79 2.19 -2.00
CA GLY A 307 -18.43 0.88 -2.14
C GLY A 307 -17.76 -0.25 -1.35
N LEU A 308 -16.89 0.07 -0.40
CA LEU A 308 -16.24 -0.91 0.47
C LEU A 308 -17.08 -1.07 1.75
N ALA A 309 -17.69 -2.24 1.91
CA ALA A 309 -18.71 -2.48 2.94
C ALA A 309 -18.19 -3.24 4.18
N THR A 310 -16.90 -3.58 4.22
CA THR A 310 -16.26 -4.34 5.29
C THR A 310 -14.89 -3.75 5.59
N ALA A 311 -14.63 -3.43 6.85
CA ALA A 311 -13.32 -3.00 7.34
C ALA A 311 -13.02 -3.74 8.65
N ILE A 312 -12.10 -4.67 8.60
CA ILE A 312 -11.84 -5.60 9.70
C ILE A 312 -10.57 -5.20 10.42
N ILE A 313 -10.61 -5.21 11.74
CA ILE A 313 -9.43 -5.08 12.60
C ILE A 313 -9.20 -6.40 13.32
N VAL A 314 -7.99 -6.93 13.18
CA VAL A 314 -7.49 -8.06 13.98
C VAL A 314 -6.53 -7.52 15.03
N ASN A 315 -6.85 -7.70 16.30
CA ASN A 315 -5.97 -7.29 17.40
C ASN A 315 -4.81 -8.28 17.53
N LEU A 316 -3.59 -7.75 17.39
CA LEU A 316 -2.33 -8.51 17.45
C LEU A 316 -1.46 -8.10 18.65
N THR A 317 -1.99 -7.32 19.57
CA THR A 317 -1.28 -6.83 20.74
C THR A 317 -0.65 -8.00 21.53
N ASN A 318 0.65 -7.89 21.78
CA ASN A 318 1.31 -8.80 22.71
C ASN A 318 1.03 -8.32 24.15
N PRO A 319 0.37 -9.15 25.00
CA PRO A 319 -0.01 -8.73 26.32
C PRO A 319 1.19 -8.48 27.26
N GLU A 320 2.36 -9.07 26.99
CA GLU A 320 3.57 -8.83 27.77
C GLU A 320 4.23 -7.48 27.44
N ILE A 321 4.05 -7.00 26.19
CA ILE A 321 4.57 -5.70 25.75
C ILE A 321 3.59 -4.58 26.08
N GLY A 322 2.28 -4.85 25.92
CA GLY A 322 1.20 -3.92 26.24
C GLY A 322 1.05 -2.73 25.27
N ILE A 323 1.79 -2.72 24.16
CA ILE A 323 1.63 -1.71 23.10
C ILE A 323 0.59 -2.21 22.10
N PRO A 324 -0.48 -1.44 21.83
CA PRO A 324 -1.49 -1.82 20.85
C PRO A 324 -0.88 -2.06 19.47
N VAL A 325 -1.19 -3.23 18.91
CA VAL A 325 -0.83 -3.62 17.53
C VAL A 325 -2.08 -4.21 16.88
N VAL A 326 -2.44 -3.69 15.73
CA VAL A 326 -3.59 -4.18 14.97
C VAL A 326 -3.22 -4.44 13.52
N ARG A 327 -4.07 -5.24 12.86
CA ARG A 327 -4.02 -5.44 11.42
C ARG A 327 -5.36 -5.07 10.80
N ALA A 328 -5.39 -4.07 9.92
CA ALA A 328 -6.56 -3.79 9.10
C ALA A 328 -6.60 -4.69 7.87
N VAL A 329 -7.79 -5.21 7.57
CA VAL A 329 -8.10 -5.94 6.34
C VAL A 329 -9.39 -5.36 5.77
N VAL A 330 -9.28 -4.73 4.60
CA VAL A 330 -10.41 -4.12 3.90
C VAL A 330 -10.57 -4.81 2.55
N PRO A 331 -11.51 -5.77 2.43
CA PRO A 331 -11.76 -6.47 1.18
C PRO A 331 -12.09 -5.51 0.04
N GLY A 332 -11.50 -5.74 -1.13
CA GLY A 332 -11.71 -4.92 -2.33
C GLY A 332 -10.74 -3.77 -2.53
N LEU A 333 -9.91 -3.40 -1.54
CA LEU A 333 -8.78 -2.49 -1.77
C LEU A 333 -7.71 -3.15 -2.63
N GLU A 334 -7.07 -2.36 -3.48
CA GLU A 334 -6.07 -2.83 -4.42
C GLU A 334 -4.70 -3.05 -3.76
N THR A 335 -4.04 -4.14 -4.11
CA THR A 335 -2.70 -4.48 -3.60
C THR A 335 -1.65 -4.61 -4.70
N PHE A 336 -1.94 -4.15 -5.91
CA PHE A 336 -1.06 -4.32 -7.08
C PHE A 336 0.37 -3.78 -6.84
N LYS A 337 0.53 -2.67 -6.14
CA LYS A 337 1.89 -2.14 -5.81
C LYS A 337 2.73 -3.14 -5.03
N ILE A 338 2.10 -3.95 -4.20
CA ILE A 338 2.75 -4.98 -3.37
C ILE A 338 2.96 -6.26 -4.18
N THR A 339 1.89 -6.76 -4.80
CA THR A 339 1.85 -8.10 -5.39
C THR A 339 2.33 -8.13 -6.85
N LYS A 340 2.25 -7.00 -7.56
CA LYS A 340 2.56 -6.85 -8.99
C LYS A 340 1.84 -7.84 -9.91
N SER A 341 0.71 -8.41 -9.49
CA SER A 341 0.11 -9.55 -10.20
C SER A 341 -1.40 -9.47 -10.40
N VAL A 342 -2.17 -8.98 -9.44
CA VAL A 342 -3.63 -9.03 -9.49
C VAL A 342 -4.22 -7.63 -9.52
N MET A 343 -5.23 -7.45 -10.37
CA MET A 343 -6.06 -6.26 -10.46
C MET A 343 -7.49 -6.63 -10.01
N GLY A 344 -7.98 -5.96 -8.99
CA GLY A 344 -9.30 -6.21 -8.42
C GLY A 344 -10.44 -5.61 -9.25
N HIS A 345 -11.66 -5.87 -8.80
CA HIS A 345 -12.85 -5.32 -9.44
C HIS A 345 -12.92 -3.79 -9.41
N ARG A 346 -12.39 -3.19 -8.34
CA ARG A 346 -12.37 -1.74 -8.16
C ARG A 346 -11.48 -1.07 -9.19
N ALA A 347 -10.26 -1.56 -9.39
CA ALA A 347 -9.37 -1.08 -10.44
C ALA A 347 -9.95 -1.31 -11.83
N LYS A 348 -10.50 -2.50 -12.11
CA LYS A 348 -11.14 -2.78 -13.38
C LYS A 348 -12.27 -1.80 -13.69
N ARG A 349 -13.15 -1.54 -12.72
CA ARG A 349 -14.24 -0.53 -12.84
C ARG A 349 -13.68 0.88 -13.07
N TYR A 350 -12.65 1.28 -12.30
CA TYR A 350 -12.01 2.59 -12.42
C TYR A 350 -11.41 2.81 -13.81
N PHE A 351 -10.78 1.80 -14.39
CA PHE A 351 -10.17 1.86 -15.71
C PHE A 351 -11.10 1.42 -16.85
N LYS A 352 -12.35 1.04 -16.56
CA LYS A 352 -13.35 0.53 -17.54
C LYS A 352 -12.81 -0.66 -18.33
N ILE A 353 -12.14 -1.59 -17.65
CA ILE A 353 -11.62 -2.84 -18.20
C ILE A 353 -12.65 -3.93 -17.88
N GLU A 354 -13.13 -4.63 -18.90
CA GLU A 354 -14.04 -5.78 -18.79
C GLU A 354 -13.28 -7.10 -18.57
#